data_91329b2922ab0f5285c75f85bb31d249
#
_entry.id   91329b2922ab0f5285c75f85bb31d249
#
_cell.length_a   1.000
_cell.length_b   1.000
_cell.length_c   1.000
_cell.angle_alpha   90.00
_cell.angle_beta   90.00
_cell.angle_gamma   90.00
#
_symmetry.space_group_name_H-M   'P 1'
#
loop_
_entity.id
_entity.type
_entity.pdbx_description
1 polymer ?
#
loop_
_entity_poly.entity_id
_entity_poly.type
_entity_poly.pdbx_seq_one_letter_code
_entity_poly.pdbx_strand_id
1 'polypeptide(L)'
;VTGVQTCALPISDVLCNREIKFDIFLKHALAIGADYVATGHYCRKSETEIEGGKKIYHLLAGKDTNKDQSYFLCQLSQEQLSKALFPIGELTKPEVRKIAKELQLITAEKKDSQGLCFIGKVRLPEFLQQQLAPKKGNVILIDNERIAEKPKYIFDQCNSEIQEILVAPYVFTPTDGKVIGEHHGAHYYTIGQRKGLKIGGFKEPLFVIGIDTKSNSVYLGEGEQHKGLNRAGLFIKNKDAHWIRDDLKMRIGEHRIYKARIRYRQALETCCLYQQTTGLYVVFEQLQKGITPGQFCAWYAEDELIGSGVIAQ
;
A
#
# COMPACT_ATOMS: atom_id res chain seq x y z
N VAL A 1 12.65 15.49 1.88
CA VAL A 1 12.34 14.18 1.33
C VAL A 1 10.95 14.27 0.75
N THR A 2 10.83 14.20 -0.55
CA THR A 2 9.59 14.47 -1.29
C THR A 2 8.59 13.30 -1.16
N GLY A 3 7.28 13.57 -1.14
CA GLY A 3 6.22 12.58 -0.99
C GLY A 3 6.21 11.48 -2.06
N VAL A 4 6.86 11.70 -3.20
CA VAL A 4 7.07 10.71 -4.26
C VAL A 4 7.92 9.53 -3.78
N GLN A 5 8.91 9.76 -2.91
CA GLN A 5 9.72 8.68 -2.34
C GLN A 5 8.93 7.74 -1.43
N THR A 6 7.88 8.23 -0.77
CA THR A 6 7.10 7.43 0.19
C THR A 6 6.04 6.56 -0.46
N CYS A 7 5.63 6.83 -1.69
CA CYS A 7 4.54 6.10 -2.36
C CYS A 7 5.02 5.02 -3.34
N ALA A 8 6.20 5.19 -3.97
CA ALA A 8 6.76 4.17 -4.87
C ALA A 8 7.54 3.09 -4.13
N LEU A 9 8.22 3.43 -3.02
CA LEU A 9 9.00 2.48 -2.22
C LEU A 9 8.18 1.28 -1.72
N PRO A 10 6.95 1.43 -1.16
CA PRO A 10 6.19 0.27 -0.70
C PRO A 10 5.85 -0.73 -1.81
N ILE A 11 5.57 -0.26 -3.03
CA ILE A 11 5.27 -1.15 -4.16
C ILE A 11 6.53 -1.95 -4.54
N SER A 12 7.67 -1.28 -4.67
CA SER A 12 8.93 -1.94 -5.03
C SER A 12 9.37 -2.93 -3.95
N ASP A 13 9.14 -2.63 -2.67
CA ASP A 13 9.50 -3.53 -1.57
C ASP A 13 8.61 -4.78 -1.53
N VAL A 14 7.29 -4.64 -1.77
CA VAL A 14 6.38 -5.79 -1.88
C VAL A 14 6.80 -6.69 -3.05
N LEU A 15 7.03 -6.11 -4.23
CA LEU A 15 7.44 -6.88 -5.41
C LEU A 15 8.83 -7.50 -5.23
N CYS A 16 9.78 -6.78 -4.62
CA CYS A 16 11.10 -7.32 -4.31
C CYS A 16 11.01 -8.54 -3.37
N ASN A 17 10.14 -8.50 -2.37
CA ASN A 17 9.94 -9.63 -1.48
C ASN A 17 9.32 -10.81 -2.23
N ARG A 18 8.26 -10.60 -3.02
CA ARG A 18 7.57 -11.65 -3.76
C ARG A 18 8.45 -12.28 -4.85
N GLU A 19 9.07 -11.46 -5.72
CA GLU A 19 9.73 -11.93 -6.94
C GLU A 19 11.20 -12.30 -6.72
N ILE A 20 11.89 -11.61 -5.81
CA ILE A 20 13.33 -11.76 -5.65
C ILE A 20 13.67 -12.55 -4.38
N LYS A 21 13.29 -12.04 -3.19
CA LYS A 21 13.73 -12.67 -1.94
C LYS A 21 13.09 -14.03 -1.68
N PHE A 22 11.77 -14.13 -1.86
CA PHE A 22 11.02 -15.34 -1.58
C PHE A 22 10.62 -16.14 -2.84
N ASP A 23 11.18 -15.79 -4.01
CA ASP A 23 11.11 -16.60 -5.20
C ASP A 23 12.51 -16.97 -5.69
N ILE A 24 13.18 -16.10 -6.46
CA ILE A 24 14.48 -16.41 -7.07
C ILE A 24 15.52 -16.77 -6.02
N PHE A 25 15.72 -15.94 -5.00
CA PHE A 25 16.70 -16.19 -3.96
C PHE A 25 16.35 -17.43 -3.12
N LEU A 26 15.08 -17.63 -2.76
CA LEU A 26 14.62 -18.81 -2.05
C LEU A 26 14.91 -20.08 -2.84
N LYS A 27 14.59 -20.13 -4.14
CA LYS A 27 14.87 -21.29 -5.00
C LYS A 27 16.37 -21.62 -5.05
N HIS A 28 17.22 -20.61 -5.19
CA HIS A 28 18.67 -20.81 -5.16
C HIS A 28 19.17 -21.29 -3.80
N ALA A 29 18.66 -20.75 -2.69
CA ALA A 29 19.03 -21.18 -1.34
C ALA A 29 18.67 -22.65 -1.12
N LEU A 30 17.46 -23.06 -1.49
CA LEU A 30 17.02 -24.46 -1.39
C LEU A 30 17.86 -25.40 -2.27
N ALA A 31 18.24 -24.97 -3.49
CA ALA A 31 19.06 -25.74 -4.41
C ALA A 31 20.48 -26.02 -3.90
N ILE A 32 21.03 -25.16 -3.03
CA ILE A 32 22.33 -25.35 -2.38
C ILE A 32 22.22 -26.01 -0.99
N GLY A 33 21.03 -26.51 -0.62
CA GLY A 33 20.79 -27.31 0.59
C GLY A 33 20.30 -26.54 1.81
N ALA A 34 19.86 -25.27 1.67
CA ALA A 34 19.22 -24.56 2.78
C ALA A 34 17.79 -25.09 3.00
N ASP A 35 17.36 -25.19 4.26
CA ASP A 35 15.99 -25.56 4.61
C ASP A 35 15.05 -24.35 4.63
N TYR A 36 15.55 -23.19 5.01
CA TYR A 36 14.80 -21.95 5.20
C TYR A 36 15.60 -20.73 4.76
N VAL A 37 14.87 -19.62 4.55
CA VAL A 37 15.44 -18.29 4.37
C VAL A 37 15.02 -17.41 5.55
N ALA A 38 16.01 -16.93 6.32
CA ALA A 38 15.78 -15.99 7.40
C ALA A 38 15.94 -14.55 6.92
N THR A 39 15.02 -13.67 7.33
CA THR A 39 15.07 -12.24 6.99
C THR A 39 14.85 -11.36 8.20
N GLY A 40 15.41 -10.15 8.17
CA GLY A 40 15.26 -9.13 9.22
C GLY A 40 13.96 -8.34 9.15
N HIS A 41 12.86 -8.94 8.68
CA HIS A 41 11.55 -8.28 8.72
C HIS A 41 10.97 -8.33 10.12
N TYR A 42 10.44 -7.21 10.58
CA TYR A 42 9.66 -7.11 11.82
C TYR A 42 8.23 -7.63 11.55
N CYS A 43 8.11 -8.93 11.47
CA CYS A 43 6.84 -9.67 11.40
C CYS A 43 7.02 -11.02 12.06
N ARG A 44 5.93 -11.71 12.38
CA ARG A 44 5.94 -13.00 13.06
C ARG A 44 5.32 -14.05 12.15
N LYS A 45 5.64 -15.29 12.40
CA LYS A 45 5.05 -16.45 11.75
C LYS A 45 4.65 -17.48 12.79
N SER A 46 3.46 -18.04 12.63
CA SER A 46 3.02 -19.24 13.34
C SER A 46 2.50 -20.27 12.35
N GLU A 47 2.24 -21.47 12.82
CA GLU A 47 1.66 -22.55 12.02
C GLU A 47 0.57 -23.27 12.79
N THR A 48 -0.43 -23.74 12.08
CA THR A 48 -1.49 -24.63 12.60
C THR A 48 -1.57 -25.86 11.71
N GLU A 49 -1.62 -27.03 12.32
CA GLU A 49 -1.88 -28.28 11.61
C GLU A 49 -3.38 -28.53 11.58
N ILE A 50 -3.92 -28.76 10.39
CA ILE A 50 -5.32 -29.10 10.17
C ILE A 50 -5.46 -30.59 9.90
N GLU A 51 -6.72 -31.06 9.90
CA GLU A 51 -7.05 -32.45 9.62
C GLU A 51 -6.39 -32.93 8.33
N GLY A 52 -5.76 -34.12 8.39
CA GLY A 52 -4.98 -34.68 7.28
C GLY A 52 -3.49 -34.26 7.27
N GLY A 53 -2.97 -33.61 8.33
CA GLY A 53 -1.55 -33.28 8.47
C GLY A 53 -1.08 -32.08 7.63
N LYS A 54 -1.99 -31.39 6.97
CA LYS A 54 -1.66 -30.19 6.21
C LYS A 54 -1.40 -29.03 7.17
N LYS A 55 -0.25 -28.33 7.00
CA LYS A 55 0.08 -27.14 7.76
C LYS A 55 -0.42 -25.87 7.06
N ILE A 56 -0.98 -24.96 7.85
CA ILE A 56 -1.31 -23.61 7.46
C ILE A 56 -0.35 -22.67 8.17
N TYR A 57 0.28 -21.79 7.42
CA TYR A 57 1.22 -20.79 7.95
C TYR A 57 0.53 -19.42 8.04
N HIS A 58 0.66 -18.80 9.19
CA HIS A 58 0.08 -17.50 9.51
C HIS A 58 1.16 -16.42 9.47
N LEU A 59 0.96 -15.39 8.68
CA LEU A 59 1.80 -14.20 8.69
C LEU A 59 1.20 -13.16 9.63
N LEU A 60 1.90 -12.91 10.74
CA LEU A 60 1.41 -12.03 11.79
C LEU A 60 2.17 -10.69 11.79
N ALA A 61 1.51 -9.64 12.20
CA ALA A 61 2.13 -8.34 12.46
C ALA A 61 3.29 -8.48 13.46
N GLY A 62 4.34 -7.69 13.31
CA GLY A 62 5.46 -7.65 14.23
C GLY A 62 5.05 -7.10 15.60
N LYS A 63 5.75 -7.51 16.67
CA LYS A 63 5.54 -6.99 18.04
C LYS A 63 5.75 -5.48 18.11
N ASP A 64 6.72 -4.95 17.38
CA ASP A 64 6.94 -3.50 17.26
C ASP A 64 5.96 -2.90 16.25
N THR A 65 4.83 -2.37 16.72
CA THR A 65 3.78 -1.77 15.89
C THR A 65 4.28 -0.58 15.05
N ASN A 66 5.35 0.13 15.49
CA ASN A 66 5.96 1.22 14.74
C ASN A 66 6.84 0.72 13.60
N LYS A 67 7.24 -0.56 13.63
CA LYS A 67 8.13 -1.21 12.66
C LYS A 67 7.52 -2.40 11.97
N ASP A 68 6.26 -2.73 12.27
CA ASP A 68 5.57 -3.83 11.61
C ASP A 68 5.75 -3.78 10.09
N GLN A 69 6.35 -4.82 9.53
CA GLN A 69 6.68 -4.95 8.11
C GLN A 69 5.87 -6.03 7.40
N SER A 70 4.84 -6.58 8.04
CA SER A 70 3.95 -7.57 7.43
C SER A 70 3.34 -7.08 6.11
N TYR A 71 3.04 -5.77 6.00
CA TYR A 71 2.56 -5.14 4.76
C TYR A 71 3.47 -5.40 3.56
N PHE A 72 4.79 -5.40 3.74
CA PHE A 72 5.73 -5.65 2.64
C PHE A 72 5.75 -7.11 2.18
N LEU A 73 5.18 -8.01 2.97
CA LEU A 73 5.09 -9.44 2.71
C LEU A 73 3.69 -9.89 2.28
N CYS A 74 2.79 -8.93 2.01
CA CYS A 74 1.38 -9.19 1.75
C CYS A 74 1.08 -9.98 0.47
N GLN A 75 2.09 -10.25 -0.33
CA GLN A 75 1.98 -11.03 -1.57
C GLN A 75 2.71 -12.38 -1.49
N LEU A 76 3.13 -12.83 -0.30
CA LEU A 76 3.73 -14.16 -0.14
C LEU A 76 2.65 -15.25 -0.25
N SER A 77 3.02 -16.38 -0.86
CA SER A 77 2.21 -17.60 -0.86
C SER A 77 2.44 -18.43 0.40
N GLN A 78 1.55 -19.40 0.67
CA GLN A 78 1.74 -20.39 1.74
C GLN A 78 3.04 -21.16 1.58
N GLU A 79 3.42 -21.52 0.35
CA GLU A 79 4.67 -22.21 0.05
C GLU A 79 5.89 -21.37 0.43
N GLN A 80 5.92 -20.09 0.00
CA GLN A 80 6.98 -19.16 0.33
C GLN A 80 7.05 -18.91 1.84
N LEU A 81 5.90 -18.73 2.49
CA LEU A 81 5.82 -18.50 3.92
C LEU A 81 6.28 -19.72 4.73
N SER A 82 6.04 -20.94 4.24
CA SER A 82 6.51 -22.18 4.89
C SER A 82 8.03 -22.19 5.07
N LYS A 83 8.76 -21.62 4.10
CA LYS A 83 10.22 -21.57 4.06
C LYS A 83 10.84 -20.27 4.60
N ALA A 84 10.02 -19.32 5.04
CA ALA A 84 10.46 -18.04 5.61
C ALA A 84 10.64 -18.13 7.13
N LEU A 85 11.68 -17.46 7.65
CA LEU A 85 11.89 -17.25 9.08
C LEU A 85 12.05 -15.75 9.36
N PHE A 86 11.49 -15.30 10.48
CA PHE A 86 11.51 -13.90 10.92
C PHE A 86 12.04 -13.80 12.36
N PRO A 87 13.37 -13.97 12.57
CA PRO A 87 13.95 -14.11 13.90
C PRO A 87 13.76 -12.93 14.83
N ILE A 88 13.50 -11.73 14.28
CA ILE A 88 13.37 -10.48 15.06
C ILE A 88 11.90 -10.04 15.23
N GLY A 89 10.93 -10.85 14.80
CA GLY A 89 9.51 -10.48 14.81
C GLY A 89 8.94 -10.27 16.22
N GLU A 90 9.45 -10.94 17.22
CA GLU A 90 9.07 -10.81 18.63
C GLU A 90 9.85 -9.73 19.39
N LEU A 91 10.72 -8.99 18.70
CA LEU A 91 11.56 -7.96 19.29
C LEU A 91 11.16 -6.57 18.80
N THR A 92 11.27 -5.59 19.68
CA THR A 92 11.21 -4.18 19.27
C THR A 92 12.56 -3.74 18.68
N LYS A 93 12.54 -2.70 17.87
CA LYS A 93 13.76 -2.17 17.26
C LYS A 93 14.84 -1.75 18.28
N PRO A 94 14.51 -1.12 19.43
CA PRO A 94 15.48 -0.87 20.49
C PRO A 94 16.12 -2.14 21.05
N GLU A 95 15.33 -3.21 21.26
CA GLU A 95 15.84 -4.51 21.72
C GLU A 95 16.80 -5.14 20.71
N VAL A 96 16.44 -5.14 19.41
CA VAL A 96 17.34 -5.62 18.34
C VAL A 96 18.67 -4.84 18.32
N ARG A 97 18.62 -3.52 18.47
CA ARG A 97 19.84 -2.69 18.52
C ARG A 97 20.68 -2.97 19.77
N LYS A 98 20.07 -3.21 20.91
CA LYS A 98 20.76 -3.57 22.14
C LYS A 98 21.50 -4.90 21.95
N ILE A 99 20.84 -5.92 21.45
CA ILE A 99 21.45 -7.23 21.15
C ILE A 99 22.60 -7.07 20.14
N ALA A 100 22.40 -6.29 19.07
CA ALA A 100 23.45 -6.06 18.07
C ALA A 100 24.70 -5.38 18.66
N LYS A 101 24.54 -4.46 19.62
CA LYS A 101 25.65 -3.83 20.35
C LYS A 101 26.35 -4.81 21.29
N GLU A 102 25.59 -5.59 22.04
CA GLU A 102 26.14 -6.61 22.96
C GLU A 102 26.96 -7.66 22.19
N LEU A 103 26.50 -8.03 20.99
CA LEU A 103 27.22 -8.92 20.09
C LEU A 103 28.32 -8.22 19.25
N GLN A 104 28.57 -6.94 19.48
CA GLN A 104 29.58 -6.13 18.77
C GLN A 104 29.46 -6.18 17.25
N LEU A 105 28.22 -6.27 16.73
CA LEU A 105 28.00 -6.32 15.29
C LEU A 105 28.34 -4.95 14.65
N ILE A 106 29.10 -4.96 13.56
CA ILE A 106 29.51 -3.76 12.80
C ILE A 106 28.30 -2.92 12.36
N THR A 107 27.14 -3.56 12.19
CA THR A 107 25.90 -2.93 11.74
C THR A 107 25.04 -2.36 12.87
N ALA A 108 25.43 -2.49 14.16
CA ALA A 108 24.64 -2.08 15.32
C ALA A 108 24.19 -0.62 15.27
N GLU A 109 25.06 0.27 14.81
CA GLU A 109 24.79 1.72 14.67
C GLU A 109 24.30 2.14 13.27
N LYS A 110 24.17 1.16 12.35
CA LYS A 110 23.73 1.47 10.99
C LYS A 110 22.30 2.03 10.98
N LYS A 111 22.13 3.19 10.34
CA LYS A 111 20.79 3.78 10.12
C LYS A 111 19.96 2.88 9.22
N ASP A 112 18.64 2.97 9.37
CA ASP A 112 17.72 2.25 8.48
C ASP A 112 18.07 2.52 7.01
N SER A 113 18.03 1.47 6.21
CA SER A 113 18.19 1.60 4.76
C SER A 113 17.06 2.47 4.22
N GLN A 114 17.43 3.58 3.60
CA GLN A 114 16.52 4.44 2.86
C GLN A 114 16.91 4.33 1.38
N GLY A 115 16.07 3.72 0.56
CA GLY A 115 16.36 3.56 -0.86
C GLY A 115 15.58 2.41 -1.46
N LEU A 116 15.70 2.27 -2.77
CA LEU A 116 15.17 1.12 -3.52
C LEU A 116 16.07 -0.09 -3.26
N CYS A 117 15.46 -1.27 -3.03
CA CYS A 117 16.20 -2.51 -2.89
C CYS A 117 17.11 -2.73 -4.11
N PHE A 118 18.36 -3.13 -3.88
CA PHE A 118 19.44 -3.35 -4.85
C PHE A 118 19.97 -2.10 -5.58
N ILE A 119 19.22 -1.01 -5.67
CA ILE A 119 19.64 0.23 -6.33
C ILE A 119 20.28 1.20 -5.33
N GLY A 120 19.91 1.12 -4.06
CA GLY A 120 20.45 1.98 -3.01
C GLY A 120 19.73 3.33 -2.88
N LYS A 121 20.45 4.33 -2.38
CA LYS A 121 19.92 5.68 -2.21
C LYS A 121 19.88 6.40 -3.55
N VAL A 122 18.70 6.50 -4.12
CA VAL A 122 18.45 7.32 -5.32
C VAL A 122 17.46 8.43 -5.01
N ARG A 123 17.62 9.56 -5.65
CA ARG A 123 16.56 10.56 -5.71
C ARG A 123 15.56 10.12 -6.76
N LEU A 124 14.41 9.62 -6.32
CA LEU A 124 13.43 9.01 -7.21
C LEU A 124 13.04 9.89 -8.41
N PRO A 125 12.85 11.23 -8.28
CA PRO A 125 12.60 12.09 -9.44
C PRO A 125 13.72 12.05 -10.47
N GLU A 126 14.99 12.12 -10.04
CA GLU A 126 16.16 12.08 -10.93
C GLU A 126 16.30 10.70 -11.60
N PHE A 127 16.04 9.62 -10.85
CA PHE A 127 16.01 8.27 -11.38
C PHE A 127 14.92 8.08 -12.43
N LEU A 128 13.72 8.57 -12.16
CA LEU A 128 12.61 8.51 -13.11
C LEU A 128 12.87 9.36 -14.37
N GLN A 129 13.56 10.50 -14.24
CA GLN A 129 13.91 11.36 -15.37
C GLN A 129 14.85 10.70 -16.37
N GLN A 130 15.60 9.67 -15.97
CA GLN A 130 16.42 8.89 -16.89
C GLN A 130 15.59 8.08 -17.90
N GLN A 131 14.34 7.72 -17.54
CA GLN A 131 13.43 6.93 -18.38
C GLN A 131 12.22 7.74 -18.86
N LEU A 132 11.83 8.76 -18.13
CA LEU A 132 10.62 9.56 -18.38
C LEU A 132 11.01 11.02 -18.55
N ALA A 133 11.05 11.46 -19.78
CA ALA A 133 11.41 12.85 -20.11
C ALA A 133 10.46 13.85 -19.41
N PRO A 134 10.99 14.94 -18.82
CA PRO A 134 10.16 16.02 -18.29
C PRO A 134 9.26 16.62 -19.40
N LYS A 135 7.98 16.80 -19.09
CA LYS A 135 7.02 17.45 -19.97
C LYS A 135 6.23 18.47 -19.18
N LYS A 136 6.28 19.74 -19.57
CA LYS A 136 5.48 20.77 -18.91
C LYS A 136 3.99 20.46 -19.02
N GLY A 137 3.27 20.68 -17.93
CA GLY A 137 1.82 20.51 -17.84
C GLY A 137 1.22 21.44 -16.80
N ASN A 138 -0.10 21.47 -16.74
CA ASN A 138 -0.84 22.38 -15.88
C ASN A 138 -1.12 21.77 -14.50
N VAL A 139 -1.02 22.64 -13.48
CA VAL A 139 -1.56 22.38 -12.14
C VAL A 139 -2.90 23.09 -12.03
N ILE A 140 -3.95 22.33 -11.74
CA ILE A 140 -5.34 22.78 -11.75
C ILE A 140 -5.92 22.62 -10.35
N LEU A 141 -6.43 23.70 -9.79
CA LEU A 141 -7.14 23.70 -8.52
C LEU A 141 -8.60 23.35 -8.76
N ILE A 142 -9.09 22.37 -8.04
CA ILE A 142 -10.50 21.96 -8.03
C ILE A 142 -11.14 22.46 -6.74
N ASP A 143 -12.23 23.18 -6.87
CA ASP A 143 -13.00 23.63 -5.71
C ASP A 143 -13.82 22.49 -5.13
N ASN A 144 -13.82 22.39 -3.81
CA ASN A 144 -14.51 21.30 -3.07
C ASN A 144 -16.02 21.24 -3.36
N GLU A 145 -16.63 22.41 -3.62
CA GLU A 145 -18.07 22.55 -3.92
C GLU A 145 -18.48 21.96 -5.27
N ARG A 146 -17.53 21.84 -6.20
CA ARG A 146 -17.78 21.23 -7.52
C ARG A 146 -17.81 19.71 -7.50
N ILE A 147 -17.40 19.10 -6.39
CA ILE A 147 -17.36 17.65 -6.28
C ILE A 147 -18.68 17.16 -5.70
N ALA A 148 -19.36 16.31 -6.47
CA ALA A 148 -20.59 15.66 -6.05
C ALA A 148 -20.37 14.85 -4.76
N GLU A 149 -21.33 14.92 -3.84
CA GLU A 149 -21.33 14.11 -2.65
C GLU A 149 -21.64 12.66 -3.00
N LYS A 150 -20.90 11.76 -2.39
CA LYS A 150 -21.24 10.33 -2.45
C LYS A 150 -22.36 10.03 -1.46
N PRO A 151 -23.17 8.98 -1.71
CA PRO A 151 -24.28 8.62 -0.83
C PRO A 151 -23.79 8.31 0.58
N LYS A 152 -24.64 8.56 1.58
CA LYS A 152 -24.45 8.03 2.92
C LYS A 152 -24.49 6.51 2.87
N TYR A 153 -23.67 5.86 3.67
CA TYR A 153 -23.53 4.41 3.67
C TYR A 153 -23.29 3.86 5.09
N ILE A 154 -23.63 2.61 5.27
CA ILE A 154 -23.20 1.79 6.40
C ILE A 154 -22.25 0.75 5.79
N PHE A 155 -21.00 0.74 6.21
CA PHE A 155 -19.89 0.08 5.50
C PHE A 155 -20.06 -1.43 5.33
N ASP A 156 -20.81 -2.10 6.20
CA ASP A 156 -21.11 -3.54 6.20
C ASP A 156 -22.50 -3.89 5.64
N GLN A 157 -23.26 -2.89 5.16
CA GLN A 157 -24.63 -3.07 4.63
C GLN A 157 -24.80 -2.47 3.22
N CYS A 158 -23.72 -2.32 2.47
CA CYS A 158 -23.76 -1.75 1.13
C CYS A 158 -24.27 -2.78 0.12
N ASN A 159 -25.29 -2.43 -0.66
CA ASN A 159 -25.66 -3.18 -1.87
C ASN A 159 -24.65 -2.93 -2.99
N SER A 160 -24.73 -3.69 -4.09
CA SER A 160 -23.76 -3.61 -5.20
C SER A 160 -23.70 -2.23 -5.84
N GLU A 161 -24.82 -1.54 -6.00
CA GLU A 161 -24.88 -0.20 -6.58
C GLU A 161 -24.15 0.82 -5.70
N ILE A 162 -24.40 0.79 -4.38
CA ILE A 162 -23.69 1.65 -3.42
C ILE A 162 -22.19 1.35 -3.42
N GLN A 163 -21.81 0.06 -3.43
CA GLN A 163 -20.40 -0.35 -3.50
C GLN A 163 -19.68 0.29 -4.70
N GLU A 164 -20.27 0.21 -5.90
CA GLU A 164 -19.70 0.78 -7.13
C GLU A 164 -19.52 2.30 -7.01
N ILE A 165 -20.50 3.00 -6.50
CA ILE A 165 -20.42 4.46 -6.30
C ILE A 165 -19.32 4.84 -5.30
N LEU A 166 -19.21 4.10 -4.17
CA LEU A 166 -18.27 4.40 -3.10
C LEU A 166 -16.82 4.17 -3.52
N VAL A 167 -16.55 3.12 -4.30
CA VAL A 167 -15.18 2.80 -4.74
C VAL A 167 -14.74 3.59 -5.97
N ALA A 168 -15.67 4.14 -6.74
CA ALA A 168 -15.36 4.91 -7.95
C ALA A 168 -14.44 6.10 -7.62
N PRO A 169 -13.32 6.29 -8.35
CA PRO A 169 -12.49 7.47 -8.19
C PRO A 169 -13.23 8.73 -8.68
N TYR A 170 -12.84 9.88 -8.14
CA TYR A 170 -13.22 11.15 -8.77
C TYR A 170 -12.38 11.31 -10.04
N VAL A 171 -13.05 11.68 -11.14
CA VAL A 171 -12.42 11.95 -12.43
C VAL A 171 -12.50 13.45 -12.69
N PHE A 172 -11.38 14.06 -13.00
CA PHE A 172 -11.25 15.47 -13.28
C PHE A 172 -10.77 15.70 -14.71
N THR A 173 -11.27 16.78 -15.31
CA THR A 173 -10.84 17.29 -16.61
C THR A 173 -10.19 18.68 -16.45
N PRO A 174 -9.40 19.16 -17.42
CA PRO A 174 -8.77 20.47 -17.34
C PRO A 174 -9.77 21.64 -17.21
N THR A 175 -11.05 21.45 -17.56
CA THR A 175 -12.11 22.46 -17.49
C THR A 175 -12.81 22.49 -16.12
N ASP A 176 -12.57 21.53 -15.23
CA ASP A 176 -13.26 21.44 -13.94
C ASP A 176 -12.69 22.38 -12.89
N GLY A 177 -11.55 23.03 -13.15
CA GLY A 177 -10.91 23.90 -12.19
C GLY A 177 -10.14 25.06 -12.81
N LYS A 178 -9.38 25.75 -11.96
CA LYS A 178 -8.56 26.91 -12.35
C LYS A 178 -7.09 26.49 -12.45
N VAL A 179 -6.41 26.85 -13.53
CA VAL A 179 -4.95 26.72 -13.64
C VAL A 179 -4.28 27.67 -12.66
N ILE A 180 -3.45 27.12 -11.77
CA ILE A 180 -2.75 27.85 -10.70
C ILE A 180 -1.22 27.73 -10.79
N GLY A 181 -0.72 26.98 -11.75
CA GLY A 181 0.71 26.81 -11.96
C GLY A 181 1.05 25.76 -13.01
N GLU A 182 2.31 25.50 -13.15
CA GLU A 182 2.86 24.49 -14.05
C GLU A 182 3.69 23.45 -13.29
N HIS A 183 3.83 22.25 -13.88
CA HIS A 183 4.72 21.20 -13.41
C HIS A 183 5.56 20.60 -14.55
N HIS A 184 6.53 19.73 -14.23
CA HIS A 184 7.45 19.13 -15.20
C HIS A 184 7.11 17.67 -15.57
N GLY A 185 5.89 17.22 -15.32
CA GLY A 185 5.42 15.87 -15.66
C GLY A 185 4.44 15.33 -14.63
N ALA A 186 3.20 15.04 -15.04
CA ALA A 186 2.15 14.54 -14.16
C ALA A 186 2.53 13.20 -13.50
N HIS A 187 3.32 12.37 -14.20
CA HIS A 187 3.81 11.08 -13.71
C HIS A 187 4.79 11.17 -12.52
N TYR A 188 5.30 12.36 -12.18
CA TYR A 188 6.15 12.55 -10.98
C TYR A 188 5.34 12.78 -9.70
N TYR A 189 4.04 12.90 -9.79
CA TYR A 189 3.16 13.16 -8.67
C TYR A 189 2.41 11.91 -8.21
N THR A 190 1.91 11.96 -6.99
CA THR A 190 1.14 10.87 -6.40
C THR A 190 -0.08 11.42 -5.69
N ILE A 191 -1.22 10.74 -5.79
CA ILE A 191 -2.45 11.13 -5.08
C ILE A 191 -2.18 11.18 -3.58
N GLY A 192 -2.63 12.27 -2.93
CA GLY A 192 -2.38 12.56 -1.52
C GLY A 192 -1.04 13.25 -1.25
N GLN A 193 -0.22 13.53 -2.27
CA GLN A 193 1.03 14.26 -2.11
C GLN A 193 0.76 15.71 -1.72
N ARG A 194 1.45 16.17 -0.65
CA ARG A 194 1.41 17.55 -0.16
C ARG A 194 2.72 18.30 -0.45
N LYS A 195 3.85 17.63 -0.24
CA LYS A 195 5.18 18.26 -0.33
C LYS A 195 5.69 18.29 -1.77
N GLY A 196 6.45 19.34 -2.11
CA GLY A 196 7.12 19.45 -3.40
C GLY A 196 6.24 20.02 -4.53
N LEU A 197 5.05 20.53 -4.22
CA LEU A 197 4.15 21.15 -5.20
C LEU A 197 4.65 22.52 -5.69
N LYS A 198 5.45 23.22 -4.85
CA LYS A 198 6.01 24.55 -5.14
C LYS A 198 4.94 25.62 -5.48
N ILE A 199 3.75 25.48 -4.93
CA ILE A 199 2.62 26.40 -5.06
C ILE A 199 2.25 26.89 -3.68
N GLY A 200 2.16 28.20 -3.50
CA GLY A 200 1.81 28.87 -2.26
C GLY A 200 0.67 29.87 -2.44
N GLY A 201 0.34 30.60 -1.37
CA GLY A 201 -0.71 31.63 -1.39
C GLY A 201 -2.12 31.12 -1.04
N PHE A 202 -2.22 29.91 -0.50
CA PHE A 202 -3.48 29.30 -0.05
C PHE A 202 -3.57 29.29 1.48
N LYS A 203 -4.81 29.30 2.00
CA LYS A 203 -5.08 29.29 3.45
C LYS A 203 -4.74 27.93 4.07
N GLU A 204 -5.09 26.87 3.36
CA GLU A 204 -4.83 25.50 3.78
C GLU A 204 -3.82 24.80 2.86
N PRO A 205 -3.22 23.67 3.30
CA PRO A 205 -2.31 22.92 2.47
C PRO A 205 -3.00 22.36 1.22
N LEU A 206 -2.30 22.40 0.10
CA LEU A 206 -2.74 21.76 -1.14
C LEU A 206 -2.33 20.28 -1.16
N PHE A 207 -3.21 19.44 -1.71
CA PHE A 207 -3.00 18.01 -1.91
C PHE A 207 -3.30 17.62 -3.37
N VAL A 208 -2.52 16.70 -3.90
CA VAL A 208 -2.83 16.06 -5.19
C VAL A 208 -4.06 15.17 -5.01
N ILE A 209 -5.13 15.48 -5.73
CA ILE A 209 -6.39 14.72 -5.70
C ILE A 209 -6.64 13.93 -6.98
N GLY A 210 -5.93 14.27 -8.06
CA GLY A 210 -6.01 13.57 -9.33
C GLY A 210 -4.79 13.81 -10.21
N ILE A 211 -4.54 12.86 -11.11
CA ILE A 211 -3.42 12.90 -12.06
C ILE A 211 -3.95 12.37 -13.39
N ASP A 212 -3.78 13.13 -14.43
CA ASP A 212 -4.03 12.68 -15.80
C ASP A 212 -2.74 12.78 -16.62
N THR A 213 -2.17 11.63 -16.93
CA THR A 213 -0.93 11.54 -17.72
C THR A 213 -1.17 11.77 -19.22
N LYS A 214 -2.41 11.63 -19.71
CA LYS A 214 -2.76 11.88 -21.12
C LYS A 214 -2.81 13.38 -21.40
N SER A 215 -3.58 14.12 -20.62
CA SER A 215 -3.61 15.60 -20.69
C SER A 215 -2.40 16.25 -20.02
N ASN A 216 -1.55 15.45 -19.35
CA ASN A 216 -0.42 15.91 -18.55
C ASN A 216 -0.84 16.98 -17.52
N SER A 217 -1.91 16.70 -16.76
CA SER A 217 -2.49 17.58 -15.77
C SER A 217 -2.41 16.99 -14.36
N VAL A 218 -2.17 17.85 -13.37
CA VAL A 218 -2.20 17.51 -11.95
C VAL A 218 -3.30 18.33 -11.28
N TYR A 219 -4.25 17.67 -10.65
CA TYR A 219 -5.37 18.29 -9.97
C TYR A 219 -5.10 18.39 -8.49
N LEU A 220 -5.27 19.57 -7.92
CA LEU A 220 -5.06 19.85 -6.50
C LEU A 220 -6.38 20.24 -5.83
N GLY A 221 -6.49 19.85 -4.55
CA GLY A 221 -7.55 20.30 -3.65
C GLY A 221 -6.95 20.98 -2.42
N GLU A 222 -7.59 22.02 -1.91
CA GLU A 222 -7.20 22.75 -0.71
C GLU A 222 -7.82 22.09 0.53
N GLY A 223 -7.00 21.83 1.55
CA GLY A 223 -7.42 21.28 2.83
C GLY A 223 -7.44 19.74 2.90
N GLU A 224 -7.29 19.23 4.12
CA GLU A 224 -7.29 17.79 4.39
C GLU A 224 -8.67 17.14 4.23
N GLN A 225 -9.72 17.93 4.36
CA GLN A 225 -11.12 17.49 4.26
C GLN A 225 -11.68 17.58 2.84
N HIS A 226 -10.83 17.92 1.86
CA HIS A 226 -11.27 18.00 0.48
C HIS A 226 -11.87 16.69 -0.02
N LYS A 227 -13.09 16.73 -0.60
CA LYS A 227 -13.83 15.53 -1.04
C LYS A 227 -13.01 14.67 -2.00
N GLY A 228 -12.32 15.28 -2.98
CA GLY A 228 -11.48 14.59 -3.94
C GLY A 228 -10.29 13.84 -3.35
N LEU A 229 -9.88 14.19 -2.12
CA LEU A 229 -8.79 13.54 -1.41
C LEU A 229 -9.25 12.31 -0.62
N ASN A 230 -10.50 12.31 -0.16
CA ASN A 230 -11.05 11.34 0.78
C ASN A 230 -12.10 10.46 0.08
N ARG A 231 -11.96 9.14 0.19
CA ARG A 231 -12.88 8.16 -0.40
C ARG A 231 -13.28 7.10 0.61
N ALA A 232 -14.51 6.59 0.46
CA ALA A 232 -15.08 5.56 1.32
C ALA A 232 -14.55 4.15 0.98
N GLY A 233 -14.12 3.92 -0.25
CA GLY A 233 -13.73 2.58 -0.67
C GLY A 233 -12.79 2.55 -1.86
N LEU A 234 -12.37 1.33 -2.18
CA LEU A 234 -11.50 1.00 -3.31
C LEU A 234 -11.93 -0.32 -3.95
N PHE A 235 -11.50 -0.53 -5.18
CA PHE A 235 -11.79 -1.73 -5.95
C PHE A 235 -10.48 -2.48 -6.28
N ILE A 236 -10.54 -3.81 -6.23
CA ILE A 236 -9.46 -4.73 -6.57
C ILE A 236 -10.02 -5.73 -7.58
N LYS A 237 -9.39 -5.85 -8.75
CA LYS A 237 -9.79 -6.85 -9.75
C LYS A 237 -9.54 -8.26 -9.22
N ASN A 238 -10.39 -9.23 -9.57
CA ASN A 238 -10.24 -10.62 -9.12
C ASN A 238 -8.83 -11.19 -9.34
N LYS A 239 -8.22 -10.91 -10.49
CA LYS A 239 -6.87 -11.37 -10.83
C LYS A 239 -5.74 -10.73 -10.00
N ASP A 240 -6.03 -9.59 -9.38
CA ASP A 240 -5.07 -8.79 -8.60
C ASP A 240 -5.29 -8.98 -7.09
N ALA A 241 -6.30 -9.76 -6.69
CA ALA A 241 -6.54 -10.17 -5.31
C ALA A 241 -5.70 -11.41 -4.97
N HIS A 242 -4.97 -11.34 -3.87
CA HIS A 242 -4.10 -12.40 -3.36
C HIS A 242 -4.51 -12.77 -1.93
N TRP A 243 -4.68 -14.05 -1.67
CA TRP A 243 -5.00 -14.60 -0.36
C TRP A 243 -3.82 -15.42 0.14
N ILE A 244 -3.16 -14.96 1.20
CA ILE A 244 -2.14 -15.76 1.92
C ILE A 244 -2.84 -16.96 2.55
N ARG A 245 -4.02 -16.72 3.13
CA ARG A 245 -4.93 -17.73 3.69
C ARG A 245 -5.94 -18.15 2.62
N ASP A 246 -5.52 -19.06 1.74
CA ASP A 246 -6.38 -19.59 0.66
C ASP A 246 -7.65 -20.27 1.20
N ASP A 247 -7.57 -20.84 2.40
CA ASP A 247 -8.69 -21.44 3.11
C ASP A 247 -9.77 -20.44 3.53
N LEU A 248 -9.41 -19.16 3.65
CA LEU A 248 -10.31 -18.05 3.96
C LEU A 248 -10.76 -17.28 2.71
N LYS A 249 -10.41 -17.73 1.51
CA LYS A 249 -10.82 -17.07 0.27
C LYS A 249 -12.34 -16.98 0.18
N MET A 250 -12.82 -15.77 -0.13
CA MET A 250 -14.25 -15.48 -0.21
C MET A 250 -14.88 -15.98 -1.51
N ARG A 251 -16.12 -16.46 -1.43
CA ARG A 251 -16.94 -16.81 -2.58
C ARG A 251 -17.69 -15.58 -3.10
N ILE A 252 -18.09 -15.63 -4.36
CA ILE A 252 -18.93 -14.57 -4.96
C ILE A 252 -20.22 -14.42 -4.15
N GLY A 253 -20.58 -13.18 -3.81
CA GLY A 253 -21.73 -12.83 -2.98
C GLY A 253 -21.43 -12.79 -1.47
N GLU A 254 -20.27 -13.28 -1.02
CA GLU A 254 -19.88 -13.15 0.37
C GLU A 254 -19.38 -11.76 0.70
N HIS A 255 -19.59 -11.35 1.95
CA HIS A 255 -18.93 -10.19 2.54
C HIS A 255 -18.38 -10.53 3.93
N ARG A 256 -17.26 -9.87 4.31
CA ARG A 256 -16.63 -10.08 5.62
C ARG A 256 -15.99 -8.79 6.11
N ILE A 257 -16.04 -8.60 7.42
CA ILE A 257 -15.40 -7.48 8.09
C ILE A 257 -13.95 -7.86 8.40
N TYR A 258 -13.04 -6.96 8.02
CA TYR A 258 -11.62 -7.03 8.31
C TYR A 258 -11.11 -5.65 8.75
N LYS A 259 -9.86 -5.60 9.16
CA LYS A 259 -9.12 -4.34 9.24
C LYS A 259 -8.18 -4.27 8.05
N ALA A 260 -8.05 -3.10 7.42
CA ALA A 260 -7.15 -2.97 6.27
C ALA A 260 -6.29 -1.70 6.34
N ARG A 261 -5.17 -1.73 5.63
CA ARG A 261 -4.35 -0.54 5.36
C ARG A 261 -3.99 -0.48 3.87
N ILE A 262 -3.90 0.73 3.37
CA ILE A 262 -3.54 1.00 1.96
C ILE A 262 -2.14 1.58 1.81
N ARG A 263 -1.41 1.71 2.92
CA ARG A 263 -0.03 2.21 2.97
C ARG A 263 0.71 1.60 4.15
N TYR A 264 2.01 1.43 3.97
CA TYR A 264 2.90 1.12 5.08
C TYR A 264 2.84 2.19 6.17
N ARG A 265 2.82 1.80 7.43
CA ARG A 265 2.68 2.65 8.63
C ARG A 265 1.31 3.33 8.81
N GLN A 266 0.34 3.09 7.95
CA GLN A 266 -1.03 3.49 8.23
C GLN A 266 -1.60 2.58 9.34
N ALA A 267 -2.38 3.15 10.25
CA ALA A 267 -3.17 2.37 11.19
C ALA A 267 -4.13 1.44 10.42
N LEU A 268 -4.45 0.32 11.02
CA LEU A 268 -5.46 -0.59 10.48
C LEU A 268 -6.84 0.02 10.68
N GLU A 269 -7.59 0.17 9.59
CA GLU A 269 -8.94 0.75 9.57
C GLU A 269 -9.98 -0.33 9.32
N THR A 270 -11.10 -0.29 10.04
CA THR A 270 -12.20 -1.24 9.85
C THR A 270 -12.80 -1.08 8.46
N CYS A 271 -12.99 -2.20 7.78
CA CYS A 271 -13.61 -2.24 6.45
C CYS A 271 -14.43 -3.52 6.25
N CYS A 272 -15.35 -3.47 5.32
CA CYS A 272 -16.03 -4.64 4.80
C CYS A 272 -15.53 -4.95 3.38
N LEU A 273 -15.14 -6.20 3.17
CA LEU A 273 -14.79 -6.74 1.87
C LEU A 273 -16.04 -7.39 1.28
N TYR A 274 -16.39 -7.03 0.06
CA TYR A 274 -17.50 -7.61 -0.71
C TYR A 274 -16.95 -8.29 -1.96
N GLN A 275 -17.07 -9.61 -2.05
CA GLN A 275 -16.63 -10.37 -3.21
C GLN A 275 -17.73 -10.42 -4.26
N GLN A 276 -17.51 -9.77 -5.39
CA GLN A 276 -18.42 -9.74 -6.52
C GLN A 276 -17.81 -10.48 -7.73
N THR A 277 -18.60 -10.70 -8.77
CA THR A 277 -18.14 -11.30 -10.03
C THR A 277 -17.04 -10.48 -10.71
N THR A 278 -17.10 -9.15 -10.59
CA THR A 278 -16.15 -8.20 -11.17
C THR A 278 -14.86 -8.05 -10.37
N GLY A 279 -14.90 -8.28 -9.05
CA GLY A 279 -13.76 -8.12 -8.17
C GLY A 279 -14.14 -7.98 -6.71
N LEU A 280 -13.18 -7.51 -5.93
CA LEU A 280 -13.31 -7.28 -4.50
C LEU A 280 -13.51 -5.78 -4.25
N TYR A 281 -14.64 -5.43 -3.65
CA TYR A 281 -14.95 -4.07 -3.20
C TYR A 281 -14.60 -3.95 -1.73
N VAL A 282 -13.76 -2.99 -1.38
CA VAL A 282 -13.35 -2.72 0.00
C VAL A 282 -13.97 -1.40 0.41
N VAL A 283 -14.94 -1.44 1.33
CA VAL A 283 -15.62 -0.25 1.86
C VAL A 283 -15.21 -0.05 3.31
N PHE A 284 -14.62 1.10 3.60
CA PHE A 284 -14.14 1.44 4.94
C PHE A 284 -15.23 2.10 5.78
N GLU A 285 -15.15 1.89 7.09
CA GLU A 285 -16.00 2.59 8.06
C GLU A 285 -15.71 4.10 8.06
N GLN A 286 -14.43 4.47 7.93
CA GLN A 286 -13.99 5.86 7.86
C GLN A 286 -13.38 6.18 6.49
N LEU A 287 -13.56 7.42 6.02
CA LEU A 287 -12.99 7.85 4.74
C LEU A 287 -11.47 7.70 4.73
N GLN A 288 -10.94 7.17 3.65
CA GLN A 288 -9.52 6.96 3.45
C GLN A 288 -8.90 8.06 2.59
N LYS A 289 -7.85 8.69 3.11
CA LYS A 289 -7.15 9.78 2.44
C LYS A 289 -6.21 9.26 1.35
N GLY A 290 -6.38 9.74 0.13
CA GLY A 290 -5.42 9.53 -0.96
C GLY A 290 -5.30 8.07 -1.39
N ILE A 291 -6.40 7.36 -1.59
CA ILE A 291 -6.41 6.02 -2.21
C ILE A 291 -5.76 6.14 -3.60
N THR A 292 -4.69 5.40 -3.81
CA THR A 292 -3.84 5.53 -5.01
C THR A 292 -3.86 4.23 -5.80
N PRO A 293 -4.28 4.24 -7.08
CA PRO A 293 -4.18 3.10 -7.96
C PRO A 293 -2.74 2.56 -8.05
N GLY A 294 -2.60 1.24 -8.15
CA GLY A 294 -1.31 0.56 -8.20
C GLY A 294 -0.70 0.25 -6.83
N GLN A 295 -1.12 0.92 -5.74
CA GLN A 295 -0.74 0.56 -4.38
C GLN A 295 -1.45 -0.72 -3.94
N PHE A 296 -0.94 -1.35 -2.87
CA PHE A 296 -1.60 -2.50 -2.26
C PHE A 296 -2.58 -2.07 -1.17
N CYS A 297 -3.73 -2.74 -1.12
CA CYS A 297 -4.57 -2.81 0.06
C CYS A 297 -4.32 -4.16 0.71
N ALA A 298 -3.96 -4.18 1.99
CA ALA A 298 -3.71 -5.40 2.76
C ALA A 298 -4.73 -5.49 3.89
N TRP A 299 -5.39 -6.66 4.03
CA TRP A 299 -6.43 -6.87 5.04
C TRP A 299 -6.02 -7.91 6.06
N TYR A 300 -6.43 -7.68 7.30
CA TYR A 300 -6.02 -8.38 8.50
C TYR A 300 -7.24 -8.85 9.32
N ALA A 301 -7.14 -10.04 9.88
CA ALA A 301 -7.96 -10.50 10.98
C ALA A 301 -7.12 -10.35 12.26
N GLU A 302 -7.49 -9.43 13.14
CA GLU A 302 -6.66 -9.05 14.29
C GLU A 302 -5.24 -8.65 13.87
N ASP A 303 -4.23 -9.43 14.21
CA ASP A 303 -2.82 -9.23 13.82
C ASP A 303 -2.36 -10.14 12.66
N GLU A 304 -3.21 -11.06 12.18
CA GLU A 304 -2.90 -11.94 11.05
C GLU A 304 -3.20 -11.24 9.71
N LEU A 305 -2.22 -11.18 8.84
CA LEU A 305 -2.38 -10.75 7.47
C LEU A 305 -3.02 -11.86 6.63
N ILE A 306 -4.26 -11.65 6.22
CA ILE A 306 -5.08 -12.63 5.50
C ILE A 306 -4.83 -12.58 3.99
N GLY A 307 -4.71 -11.38 3.44
CA GLY A 307 -4.50 -11.20 2.02
C GLY A 307 -4.29 -9.74 1.63
N SER A 308 -4.16 -9.52 0.34
CA SER A 308 -3.95 -8.19 -0.23
C SER A 308 -4.38 -8.13 -1.69
N GLY A 309 -4.43 -6.93 -2.24
CA GLY A 309 -4.65 -6.77 -3.66
C GLY A 309 -4.22 -5.41 -4.17
N VAL A 310 -3.98 -5.33 -5.49
CA VAL A 310 -3.60 -4.08 -6.14
C VAL A 310 -4.85 -3.23 -6.34
N ILE A 311 -4.80 -2.00 -5.86
CA ILE A 311 -5.88 -1.01 -6.02
C ILE A 311 -6.03 -0.68 -7.50
N ALA A 312 -7.22 -0.90 -8.05
CA ALA A 312 -7.53 -0.62 -9.46
C ALA A 312 -7.71 0.89 -9.72
N GLN A 313 -7.58 1.23 -11.00
CA GLN A 313 -7.89 2.57 -11.51
C GLN A 313 -9.39 2.80 -11.57
#